data_96b09d1ef19f17038bec42614fc2768e
#
_entry.id   96b09d1ef19f17038bec42614fc2768e
#
_cell.length_a   1.000
_cell.length_b   1.000
_cell.length_c   1.000
_cell.angle_alpha   90.00
_cell.angle_beta   90.00
_cell.angle_gamma   90.00
#
_symmetry.space_group_name_H-M   'P 1'
#
loop_
_entity.id
_entity.type
_entity.pdbx_description
1 polymer ?
#
loop_
_entity_poly.entity_id
_entity_poly.type
_entity_poly.pdbx_seq_one_letter_code
_entity_poly.pdbx_strand_id
1 'polypeptide(L)'
;IILVGLIPITLFFSNSIGETMDQHIIDTMENSAELCVEMVEGRYETDMQMIESLAVQLSLSFDEPERAMERMSSFAERYGMKRVAFSYPDGVTLTTDGSELNMKGGENFERALKGESVLSTAIVDRADGNMINVYVCPVYHKDSDEILGVLAAVYHSDIFEDILAASTFDGEGYTYIIDSKGDVVINSHHTNAISEMVNIYDYVKEYDENAASSLKTLLENGGEGFFE
;
A
#
# COMPACT_ATOMS: atom_id res chain seq x y z
N ILE A 1 40.96 28.63 37.44
CA ILE A 1 41.46 27.31 37.01
C ILE A 1 40.28 26.32 36.85
N ILE A 2 39.23 26.39 37.69
CA ILE A 2 38.06 25.49 37.64
C ILE A 2 37.16 25.80 36.41
N LEU A 3 37.07 27.05 35.98
CA LEU A 3 36.24 27.46 34.85
C LEU A 3 36.75 26.96 33.48
N VAL A 4 38.06 26.82 33.31
CA VAL A 4 38.69 26.39 32.04
C VAL A 4 38.52 24.87 31.80
N GLY A 5 38.32 24.07 32.85
CA GLY A 5 38.10 22.65 32.75
C GLY A 5 36.63 22.28 32.50
N LEU A 6 35.67 23.12 32.90
CA LEU A 6 34.23 22.83 32.74
C LEU A 6 33.72 23.01 31.29
N ILE A 7 34.30 23.97 30.55
CA ILE A 7 33.85 24.20 29.14
C ILE A 7 34.12 23.02 28.21
N PRO A 8 35.34 22.42 28.14
CA PRO A 8 35.57 21.26 27.29
C PRO A 8 34.78 20.01 27.71
N ILE A 9 34.54 19.85 29.03
CA ILE A 9 33.71 18.72 29.52
C ILE A 9 32.25 18.87 29.09
N THR A 10 31.69 20.10 29.22
CA THR A 10 30.31 20.36 28.79
C THR A 10 30.15 20.21 27.27
N LEU A 11 31.11 20.66 26.47
CA LEU A 11 31.10 20.47 25.01
C LEU A 11 31.23 19.00 24.63
N PHE A 12 32.09 18.23 25.31
CA PHE A 12 32.23 16.78 25.08
C PHE A 12 30.93 16.04 25.41
N PHE A 13 30.29 16.30 26.54
CA PHE A 13 29.01 15.71 26.90
C PHE A 13 27.90 16.16 25.97
N SER A 14 27.88 17.42 25.52
CA SER A 14 26.87 17.89 24.57
C SER A 14 26.98 17.20 23.22
N ASN A 15 28.17 17.03 22.65
CA ASN A 15 28.39 16.31 21.41
C ASN A 15 28.09 14.82 21.56
N SER A 16 28.54 14.18 22.65
CA SER A 16 28.27 12.76 22.90
C SER A 16 26.78 12.46 23.10
N ILE A 17 26.04 13.37 23.73
CA ILE A 17 24.59 13.26 23.90
C ILE A 17 23.89 13.44 22.54
N GLY A 18 24.33 14.42 21.73
CA GLY A 18 23.79 14.65 20.39
C GLY A 18 23.93 13.39 19.51
N GLU A 19 25.15 12.89 19.34
CA GLU A 19 25.41 11.68 18.55
C GLU A 19 24.64 10.45 19.06
N THR A 20 24.48 10.32 20.38
CA THR A 20 23.70 9.20 20.96
C THR A 20 22.20 9.38 20.72
N MET A 21 21.69 10.60 20.76
CA MET A 21 20.28 10.88 20.46
C MET A 21 19.98 10.66 19.00
N ASP A 22 20.84 11.09 18.08
CA ASP A 22 20.67 10.90 16.65
C ASP A 22 20.65 9.40 16.32
N GLN A 23 21.57 8.61 16.86
CA GLN A 23 21.59 7.16 16.67
C GLN A 23 20.34 6.49 17.23
N HIS A 24 19.88 6.90 18.40
CA HIS A 24 18.66 6.35 18.99
C HIS A 24 17.40 6.69 18.18
N ILE A 25 17.35 7.87 17.58
CA ILE A 25 16.27 8.26 16.67
C ILE A 25 16.29 7.36 15.43
N ILE A 26 17.46 7.18 14.79
CA ILE A 26 17.62 6.32 13.62
C ILE A 26 17.19 4.89 13.94
N ASP A 27 17.73 4.30 15.01
CA ASP A 27 17.36 2.93 15.44
C ASP A 27 15.85 2.79 15.70
N THR A 28 15.22 3.83 16.25
CA THR A 28 13.77 3.83 16.48
C THR A 28 12.98 3.93 15.19
N MET A 29 13.45 4.73 14.21
CA MET A 29 12.83 4.82 12.89
C MET A 29 12.92 3.51 12.13
N GLU A 30 14.09 2.87 12.11
CA GLU A 30 14.30 1.57 11.48
C GLU A 30 13.38 0.50 12.07
N ASN A 31 13.38 0.34 13.41
CA ASN A 31 12.50 -0.62 14.08
C ASN A 31 11.00 -0.34 13.81
N SER A 32 10.61 0.94 13.75
CA SER A 32 9.23 1.31 13.44
C SER A 32 8.87 0.99 11.99
N ALA A 33 9.80 1.20 11.05
CA ALA A 33 9.62 0.85 9.66
C ALA A 33 9.49 -0.66 9.45
N GLU A 34 10.37 -1.47 10.08
CA GLU A 34 10.29 -2.93 10.04
C GLU A 34 8.95 -3.44 10.58
N LEU A 35 8.52 -2.95 11.75
CA LEU A 35 7.24 -3.32 12.34
C LEU A 35 6.07 -2.94 11.41
N CYS A 36 6.13 -1.77 10.77
CA CYS A 36 5.13 -1.33 9.83
C CYS A 36 5.05 -2.27 8.61
N VAL A 37 6.19 -2.70 8.07
CA VAL A 37 6.25 -3.67 6.97
C VAL A 37 5.60 -4.98 7.38
N GLU A 38 5.98 -5.58 8.51
CA GLU A 38 5.39 -6.83 9.01
C GLU A 38 3.86 -6.72 9.17
N MET A 39 3.38 -5.59 9.72
CA MET A 39 1.95 -5.38 9.92
C MET A 39 1.19 -5.25 8.58
N VAL A 40 1.77 -4.53 7.61
CA VAL A 40 1.17 -4.36 6.29
C VAL A 40 1.19 -5.66 5.48
N GLU A 41 2.30 -6.41 5.50
CA GLU A 41 2.39 -7.71 4.85
C GLU A 41 1.37 -8.70 5.44
N GLY A 42 1.28 -8.79 6.77
CA GLY A 42 0.29 -9.65 7.43
C GLY A 42 -1.16 -9.26 7.10
N ARG A 43 -1.44 -7.95 6.99
CA ARG A 43 -2.75 -7.46 6.57
C ARG A 43 -3.01 -7.79 5.09
N TYR A 44 -2.04 -7.54 4.21
CA TYR A 44 -2.12 -7.87 2.79
C TYR A 44 -2.41 -9.36 2.57
N GLU A 45 -1.66 -10.24 3.21
CA GLU A 45 -1.87 -11.69 3.10
C GLU A 45 -3.27 -12.11 3.57
N THR A 46 -3.71 -11.57 4.70
CA THR A 46 -5.05 -11.86 5.25
C THR A 46 -6.15 -11.38 4.31
N ASP A 47 -6.08 -10.16 3.83
CA ASP A 47 -7.07 -9.59 2.94
C ASP A 47 -7.08 -10.33 1.59
N MET A 48 -5.91 -10.67 1.04
CA MET A 48 -5.82 -11.40 -0.22
C MET A 48 -6.42 -12.81 -0.11
N GLN A 49 -6.09 -13.56 0.93
CA GLN A 49 -6.68 -14.89 1.17
C GLN A 49 -8.21 -14.83 1.30
N MET A 50 -8.71 -13.81 1.95
CA MET A 50 -10.14 -13.57 2.09
C MET A 50 -10.81 -13.30 0.73
N ILE A 51 -10.19 -12.47 -0.12
CA ILE A 51 -10.69 -12.13 -1.45
C ILE A 51 -10.61 -13.33 -2.40
N GLU A 52 -9.53 -14.09 -2.36
CA GLU A 52 -9.39 -15.35 -3.11
C GLU A 52 -10.43 -16.39 -2.69
N SER A 53 -10.78 -16.45 -1.41
CA SER A 53 -11.88 -17.27 -0.92
C SER A 53 -13.23 -16.85 -1.52
N LEU A 54 -13.47 -15.55 -1.70
CA LEU A 54 -14.66 -15.06 -2.42
C LEU A 54 -14.59 -15.46 -3.91
N ALA A 55 -13.42 -15.36 -4.55
CA ALA A 55 -13.24 -15.77 -5.95
C ALA A 55 -13.61 -17.24 -6.17
N VAL A 56 -13.20 -18.14 -5.26
CA VAL A 56 -13.62 -19.55 -5.27
C VAL A 56 -15.14 -19.70 -5.13
N GLN A 57 -15.77 -18.94 -4.24
CA GLN A 57 -17.22 -18.99 -4.06
C GLN A 57 -17.98 -18.47 -5.30
N LEU A 58 -17.45 -17.46 -5.99
CA LEU A 58 -18.02 -16.97 -7.24
C LEU A 58 -17.90 -18.01 -8.37
N SER A 59 -16.77 -18.69 -8.46
CA SER A 59 -16.58 -19.82 -9.39
C SER A 59 -17.68 -20.87 -9.24
N LEU A 60 -18.06 -21.24 -8.01
CA LEU A 60 -19.12 -22.21 -7.74
C LEU A 60 -20.53 -21.73 -8.08
N SER A 61 -20.73 -20.42 -8.19
CA SER A 61 -22.04 -19.81 -8.51
C SER A 61 -22.01 -18.97 -9.80
N PHE A 62 -21.06 -19.25 -10.67
CA PHE A 62 -20.85 -18.47 -11.89
C PHE A 62 -22.06 -18.44 -12.82
N ASP A 63 -22.81 -19.56 -12.88
CA ASP A 63 -24.03 -19.68 -13.68
C ASP A 63 -25.26 -19.01 -13.03
N GLU A 64 -25.13 -18.45 -11.85
CA GLU A 64 -26.17 -17.78 -11.05
C GLU A 64 -25.84 -16.31 -10.80
N PRO A 65 -25.98 -15.40 -11.79
CA PRO A 65 -25.49 -14.00 -11.67
C PRO A 65 -26.09 -13.21 -10.49
N GLU A 66 -27.37 -13.42 -10.18
CA GLU A 66 -28.04 -12.77 -9.06
C GLU A 66 -27.41 -13.19 -7.72
N ARG A 67 -27.10 -14.47 -7.57
CA ARG A 67 -26.48 -15.03 -6.39
C ARG A 67 -25.01 -14.61 -6.25
N ALA A 68 -24.30 -14.51 -7.37
CA ALA A 68 -22.95 -13.98 -7.40
C ALA A 68 -22.92 -12.51 -6.93
N MET A 69 -23.85 -11.69 -7.42
CA MET A 69 -24.00 -10.29 -7.03
C MET A 69 -24.36 -10.14 -5.54
N GLU A 70 -25.30 -10.94 -5.03
CA GLU A 70 -25.68 -10.95 -3.61
C GLU A 70 -24.48 -11.29 -2.72
N ARG A 71 -23.66 -12.28 -3.11
CA ARG A 71 -22.42 -12.64 -2.39
C ARG A 71 -21.40 -11.51 -2.38
N MET A 72 -21.13 -10.90 -3.54
CA MET A 72 -20.21 -9.77 -3.65
C MET A 72 -20.68 -8.59 -2.79
N SER A 73 -21.98 -8.27 -2.82
CA SER A 73 -22.55 -7.16 -2.05
C SER A 73 -22.47 -7.41 -0.54
N SER A 74 -22.84 -8.61 -0.10
CA SER A 74 -22.75 -9.01 1.31
C SER A 74 -21.29 -9.01 1.80
N PHE A 75 -20.36 -9.37 0.94
CA PHE A 75 -18.95 -9.38 1.24
C PHE A 75 -18.40 -7.95 1.35
N ALA A 76 -18.73 -7.07 0.40
CA ALA A 76 -18.35 -5.66 0.44
C ALA A 76 -18.82 -4.98 1.72
N GLU A 77 -20.08 -5.16 2.08
CA GLU A 77 -20.68 -4.58 3.31
C GLU A 77 -20.00 -5.13 4.56
N ARG A 78 -19.80 -6.44 4.64
CA ARG A 78 -19.24 -7.10 5.84
C ARG A 78 -17.81 -6.66 6.15
N TYR A 79 -17.00 -6.40 5.12
CA TYR A 79 -15.58 -6.09 5.24
C TYR A 79 -15.24 -4.62 4.98
N GLY A 80 -16.25 -3.76 4.91
CA GLY A 80 -16.06 -2.31 4.75
C GLY A 80 -15.40 -1.91 3.44
N MET A 81 -15.60 -2.71 2.38
CA MET A 81 -15.10 -2.37 1.07
C MET A 81 -15.97 -1.30 0.41
N LYS A 82 -15.37 -0.41 -0.32
CA LYS A 82 -16.08 0.58 -1.12
C LYS A 82 -16.99 -0.11 -2.15
N ARG A 83 -16.47 -1.13 -2.82
CA ARG A 83 -17.18 -2.06 -3.70
C ARG A 83 -16.39 -3.33 -3.97
N VAL A 84 -17.10 -4.34 -4.43
CA VAL A 84 -16.52 -5.52 -5.09
C VAL A 84 -16.96 -5.51 -6.54
N ALA A 85 -16.05 -5.86 -7.45
CA ALA A 85 -16.30 -5.88 -8.87
C ALA A 85 -15.83 -7.22 -9.46
N PHE A 86 -16.59 -7.76 -10.41
CA PHE A 86 -16.19 -8.90 -11.21
C PHE A 86 -16.12 -8.48 -12.68
N SER A 87 -14.97 -8.66 -13.30
CA SER A 87 -14.72 -8.32 -14.70
C SER A 87 -14.57 -9.57 -15.55
N TYR A 88 -15.35 -9.68 -16.60
CA TYR A 88 -15.18 -10.71 -17.62
C TYR A 88 -13.88 -10.47 -18.42
N PRO A 89 -13.35 -11.51 -19.13
CA PRO A 89 -12.10 -11.35 -19.91
C PRO A 89 -12.16 -10.28 -21.02
N ASP A 90 -13.35 -9.92 -21.49
CA ASP A 90 -13.56 -8.82 -22.44
C ASP A 90 -13.54 -7.43 -21.81
N GLY A 91 -13.44 -7.35 -20.46
CA GLY A 91 -13.39 -6.13 -19.68
C GLY A 91 -14.75 -5.61 -19.19
N VAL A 92 -15.86 -6.23 -19.60
CA VAL A 92 -17.19 -5.89 -19.05
C VAL A 92 -17.20 -6.22 -17.57
N THR A 93 -17.64 -5.26 -16.75
CA THR A 93 -17.50 -5.35 -15.30
C THR A 93 -18.84 -5.20 -14.61
N LEU A 94 -19.14 -6.11 -13.70
CA LEU A 94 -20.25 -6.06 -12.75
C LEU A 94 -19.75 -5.49 -11.44
N THR A 95 -20.43 -4.48 -10.88
CA THR A 95 -20.02 -3.80 -9.63
C THR A 95 -21.13 -3.80 -8.62
N THR A 96 -20.81 -3.90 -7.33
CA THR A 96 -21.79 -3.93 -6.23
C THR A 96 -22.41 -2.56 -5.93
N ASP A 97 -21.76 -1.48 -6.38
CA ASP A 97 -22.25 -0.10 -6.24
C ASP A 97 -22.98 0.43 -7.48
N GLY A 98 -23.12 -0.40 -8.52
CA GLY A 98 -23.78 -0.05 -9.77
C GLY A 98 -22.94 0.84 -10.70
N SER A 99 -21.65 1.05 -10.41
CA SER A 99 -20.75 1.81 -11.28
C SER A 99 -20.56 1.09 -12.61
N GLU A 100 -20.61 1.82 -13.71
CA GLU A 100 -20.30 1.29 -15.06
C GLU A 100 -18.81 1.42 -15.33
N LEU A 101 -18.10 0.29 -15.30
CA LEU A 101 -16.65 0.23 -15.48
C LEU A 101 -16.29 -0.74 -16.62
N ASN A 102 -15.19 -0.43 -17.30
CA ASN A 102 -14.53 -1.36 -18.21
C ASN A 102 -13.05 -1.44 -17.83
N MET A 103 -12.60 -2.63 -17.45
CA MET A 103 -11.25 -2.84 -16.92
C MET A 103 -10.24 -3.26 -17.99
N LYS A 104 -10.68 -3.44 -19.25
CA LYS A 104 -9.81 -3.86 -20.36
C LYS A 104 -8.61 -2.93 -20.54
N GLY A 105 -7.42 -3.53 -20.65
CA GLY A 105 -6.17 -2.81 -20.81
C GLY A 105 -5.61 -2.18 -19.53
N GLY A 106 -6.26 -2.39 -18.38
CA GLY A 106 -5.70 -2.02 -17.09
C GLY A 106 -4.57 -2.97 -16.68
N GLU A 107 -3.43 -2.45 -16.20
CA GLU A 107 -2.24 -3.26 -15.88
C GLU A 107 -2.58 -4.42 -14.92
N ASN A 108 -3.21 -4.11 -13.78
CA ASN A 108 -3.55 -5.12 -12.77
C ASN A 108 -4.59 -6.14 -13.28
N PHE A 109 -5.51 -5.71 -14.13
CA PHE A 109 -6.47 -6.59 -14.79
C PHE A 109 -5.78 -7.60 -15.72
N GLU A 110 -4.84 -7.13 -16.55
CA GLU A 110 -4.08 -7.97 -17.46
C GLU A 110 -3.15 -8.94 -16.71
N ARG A 111 -2.61 -8.53 -15.56
CA ARG A 111 -1.83 -9.40 -14.67
C ARG A 111 -2.70 -10.49 -14.06
N ALA A 112 -3.88 -10.14 -13.59
CA ALA A 112 -4.81 -11.13 -13.02
C ALA A 112 -5.32 -12.13 -14.06
N LEU A 113 -5.52 -11.72 -15.31
CA LEU A 113 -5.81 -12.64 -16.41
C LEU A 113 -4.68 -13.63 -16.74
N LYS A 114 -3.46 -13.37 -16.23
CA LYS A 114 -2.31 -14.29 -16.30
C LYS A 114 -2.13 -15.13 -15.04
N GLY A 115 -3.05 -15.02 -14.08
CA GLY A 115 -3.05 -15.80 -12.85
C GLY A 115 -2.36 -15.11 -11.65
N GLU A 116 -2.03 -13.81 -11.73
CA GLU A 116 -1.41 -13.08 -10.63
C GLU A 116 -2.47 -12.46 -9.70
N SER A 117 -2.28 -12.60 -8.38
CA SER A 117 -3.01 -11.81 -7.39
C SER A 117 -2.17 -10.59 -7.00
N VAL A 118 -2.76 -9.39 -7.02
CA VAL A 118 -2.01 -8.14 -6.80
C VAL A 118 -2.80 -7.13 -5.97
N LEU A 119 -2.09 -6.31 -5.20
CA LEU A 119 -2.59 -5.04 -4.65
C LEU A 119 -2.13 -3.91 -5.57
N SER A 120 -3.06 -3.03 -5.96
CA SER A 120 -2.70 -1.85 -6.76
C SER A 120 -1.91 -0.84 -5.92
N THR A 121 -1.09 -0.01 -6.58
CA THR A 121 -0.72 1.29 -6.02
C THR A 121 -1.96 2.12 -5.72
N ALA A 122 -1.82 3.21 -4.96
CA ALA A 122 -2.92 4.15 -4.78
C ALA A 122 -3.29 4.78 -6.14
N ILE A 123 -4.53 4.57 -6.57
CA ILE A 123 -5.03 5.04 -7.87
C ILE A 123 -6.28 5.89 -7.71
N VAL A 124 -6.52 6.76 -8.70
CA VAL A 124 -7.76 7.53 -8.74
C VAL A 124 -8.91 6.65 -9.22
N ASP A 125 -9.96 6.55 -8.43
CA ASP A 125 -11.18 5.84 -8.80
C ASP A 125 -11.86 6.51 -9.98
N ARG A 126 -12.09 5.75 -11.04
CA ARG A 126 -12.80 6.24 -12.25
C ARG A 126 -14.28 6.55 -12.01
N ALA A 127 -14.85 6.01 -10.92
CA ALA A 127 -16.26 6.20 -10.61
C ALA A 127 -16.54 7.55 -9.93
N ASP A 128 -15.66 8.02 -9.04
CA ASP A 128 -15.92 9.22 -8.22
C ASP A 128 -14.70 10.14 -8.00
N GLY A 129 -13.53 9.76 -8.50
CA GLY A 129 -12.30 10.55 -8.39
C GLY A 129 -11.56 10.45 -7.06
N ASN A 130 -12.02 9.63 -6.12
CA ASN A 130 -11.32 9.42 -4.84
C ASN A 130 -10.11 8.48 -5.00
N MET A 131 -9.14 8.61 -4.10
CA MET A 131 -8.01 7.67 -4.05
C MET A 131 -8.46 6.34 -3.47
N ILE A 132 -8.05 5.26 -4.12
CA ILE A 132 -8.38 3.88 -3.75
C ILE A 132 -7.17 2.96 -3.88
N ASN A 133 -7.19 1.86 -3.11
CA ASN A 133 -6.38 0.69 -3.34
C ASN A 133 -7.29 -0.47 -3.78
N VAL A 134 -6.81 -1.31 -4.67
CA VAL A 134 -7.60 -2.40 -5.24
C VAL A 134 -6.82 -3.70 -5.13
N TYR A 135 -7.39 -4.66 -4.41
CA TYR A 135 -6.95 -6.05 -4.47
C TYR A 135 -7.58 -6.71 -5.68
N VAL A 136 -6.78 -7.37 -6.48
CA VAL A 136 -7.21 -8.00 -7.73
C VAL A 136 -6.72 -9.43 -7.76
N CYS A 137 -7.62 -10.40 -8.04
CA CYS A 137 -7.24 -11.79 -8.19
C CYS A 137 -8.04 -12.48 -9.33
N PRO A 138 -7.48 -13.55 -9.93
CA PRO A 138 -8.19 -14.34 -10.92
C PRO A 138 -9.33 -15.15 -10.29
N VAL A 139 -10.40 -15.35 -11.06
CA VAL A 139 -11.48 -16.29 -10.75
C VAL A 139 -11.36 -17.46 -11.70
N TYR A 140 -10.97 -18.61 -11.18
CA TYR A 140 -10.79 -19.83 -11.96
C TYR A 140 -12.11 -20.60 -12.12
N HIS A 141 -12.24 -21.34 -13.19
CA HIS A 141 -13.30 -22.30 -13.33
C HIS A 141 -13.13 -23.44 -12.29
N LYS A 142 -14.23 -23.87 -11.67
CA LYS A 142 -14.22 -24.83 -10.55
C LYS A 142 -13.55 -26.18 -10.85
N ASP A 143 -13.51 -26.58 -12.12
CA ASP A 143 -13.04 -27.91 -12.58
C ASP A 143 -11.79 -27.79 -13.51
N SER A 144 -11.22 -26.59 -13.70
CA SER A 144 -10.07 -26.37 -14.57
C SER A 144 -9.30 -25.11 -14.19
N ASP A 145 -8.11 -24.92 -14.78
CA ASP A 145 -7.28 -23.72 -14.62
C ASP A 145 -7.71 -22.56 -15.56
N GLU A 146 -8.88 -22.68 -16.20
CA GLU A 146 -9.42 -21.62 -17.04
C GLU A 146 -9.84 -20.42 -16.17
N ILE A 147 -9.42 -19.22 -16.56
CA ILE A 147 -9.80 -17.98 -15.87
C ILE A 147 -11.13 -17.48 -16.45
N LEU A 148 -12.16 -17.49 -15.62
CA LEU A 148 -13.51 -17.00 -15.93
C LEU A 148 -13.57 -15.47 -15.96
N GLY A 149 -12.69 -14.81 -15.21
CA GLY A 149 -12.64 -13.38 -15.06
C GLY A 149 -11.75 -12.96 -13.91
N VAL A 150 -11.88 -11.71 -13.50
CA VAL A 150 -11.05 -11.07 -12.49
C VAL A 150 -11.96 -10.48 -11.40
N LEU A 151 -11.69 -10.83 -10.16
CA LEU A 151 -12.33 -10.23 -8.99
C LEU A 151 -11.48 -9.06 -8.50
N ALA A 152 -12.13 -7.94 -8.23
CA ALA A 152 -11.52 -6.75 -7.66
C ALA A 152 -12.26 -6.33 -6.39
N ALA A 153 -11.52 -6.20 -5.28
CA ALA A 153 -12.02 -5.64 -4.03
C ALA A 153 -11.43 -4.24 -3.86
N VAL A 154 -12.28 -3.24 -3.81
CA VAL A 154 -11.91 -1.82 -3.80
C VAL A 154 -12.07 -1.27 -2.40
N TYR A 155 -11.01 -0.67 -1.88
CA TYR A 155 -10.98 0.03 -0.61
C TYR A 155 -10.65 1.51 -0.81
N HIS A 156 -11.06 2.35 0.14
CA HIS A 156 -10.49 3.69 0.25
C HIS A 156 -9.00 3.59 0.61
N SER A 157 -8.19 4.55 0.19
CA SER A 157 -6.74 4.51 0.39
C SER A 157 -6.30 4.65 1.85
N ASP A 158 -7.23 4.88 2.77
CA ASP A 158 -7.04 4.96 4.22
C ASP A 158 -7.08 3.61 4.96
N ILE A 159 -7.26 2.51 4.21
CA ILE A 159 -7.37 1.14 4.79
C ILE A 159 -6.20 0.74 5.71
N PHE A 160 -5.03 1.33 5.49
CA PHE A 160 -3.81 1.06 6.27
C PHE A 160 -3.49 2.20 7.25
N GLU A 161 -4.38 3.19 7.41
CA GLU A 161 -4.10 4.38 8.24
C GLU A 161 -3.78 4.02 9.69
N ASP A 162 -4.51 3.09 10.29
CA ASP A 162 -4.26 2.64 11.66
C ASP A 162 -2.86 2.02 11.81
N ILE A 163 -2.39 1.29 10.81
CA ILE A 163 -1.06 0.68 10.79
C ILE A 163 0.02 1.76 10.65
N LEU A 164 -0.16 2.66 9.71
CA LEU A 164 0.78 3.75 9.45
C LEU A 164 0.85 4.74 10.61
N ALA A 165 -0.27 5.01 11.25
CA ALA A 165 -0.33 5.90 12.42
C ALA A 165 0.39 5.32 13.64
N ALA A 166 0.37 4.00 13.82
CA ALA A 166 1.07 3.33 14.92
C ALA A 166 2.60 3.40 14.82
N SER A 167 3.13 3.65 13.61
CA SER A 167 4.57 3.71 13.33
C SER A 167 5.18 5.10 13.53
N THR A 168 4.41 6.10 13.95
CA THR A 168 4.89 7.49 14.03
C THR A 168 5.33 7.87 15.43
N PHE A 169 6.44 8.60 15.54
CA PHE A 169 6.99 9.17 16.78
C PHE A 169 5.95 10.03 17.52
N ASP A 170 5.19 9.46 18.43
CA ASP A 170 4.14 10.16 19.20
C ASP A 170 3.24 11.08 18.34
N GLY A 171 3.08 10.77 17.05
CA GLY A 171 2.31 11.57 16.11
C GLY A 171 3.09 12.69 15.39
N GLU A 172 4.39 12.74 15.51
CA GLU A 172 5.23 13.77 14.84
C GLU A 172 5.79 13.32 13.49
N GLY A 173 5.87 11.99 13.25
CA GLY A 173 6.33 11.40 11.99
C GLY A 173 5.19 10.91 11.11
N TYR A 174 5.52 10.54 9.87
CA TYR A 174 4.60 9.90 8.95
C TYR A 174 5.34 8.89 8.06
N THR A 175 4.62 7.85 7.63
CA THR A 175 5.15 6.74 6.88
C THR A 175 4.42 6.58 5.54
N TYR A 176 5.16 6.27 4.50
CA TYR A 176 4.62 5.83 3.21
C TYR A 176 5.05 4.41 2.93
N ILE A 177 4.24 3.67 2.17
CA ILE A 177 4.65 2.42 1.56
C ILE A 177 4.78 2.65 0.07
N ILE A 178 5.94 2.30 -0.46
CA ILE A 178 6.30 2.49 -1.86
C ILE A 178 6.71 1.15 -2.48
N ASP A 179 6.52 1.01 -3.78
CA ASP A 179 7.03 -0.14 -4.51
C ASP A 179 8.49 0.06 -4.95
N SER A 180 9.08 -0.95 -5.59
CA SER A 180 10.45 -0.89 -6.09
C SER A 180 10.69 0.15 -7.20
N LYS A 181 9.63 0.71 -7.79
CA LYS A 181 9.70 1.81 -8.76
C LYS A 181 9.59 3.18 -8.09
N GLY A 182 9.40 3.20 -6.76
CA GLY A 182 9.17 4.42 -5.99
C GLY A 182 7.74 4.95 -6.03
N ASP A 183 6.81 4.20 -6.63
CA ASP A 183 5.40 4.59 -6.67
C ASP A 183 4.75 4.37 -5.31
N VAL A 184 3.97 5.34 -4.84
CA VAL A 184 3.28 5.27 -3.54
C VAL A 184 2.16 4.24 -3.62
N VAL A 185 2.31 3.14 -2.87
CA VAL A 185 1.28 2.11 -2.72
C VAL A 185 0.28 2.52 -1.66
N ILE A 186 0.77 3.00 -0.52
CA ILE A 186 -0.07 3.45 0.60
C ILE A 186 0.41 4.84 1.03
N ASN A 187 -0.52 5.79 1.03
CA ASN A 187 -0.25 7.17 1.41
C ASN A 187 -0.49 7.39 2.91
N SER A 188 0.25 8.32 3.51
CA SER A 188 -0.02 8.77 4.86
C SER A 188 -1.08 9.87 4.86
N HIS A 189 -2.06 9.77 5.76
CA HIS A 189 -3.07 10.81 6.00
C HIS A 189 -2.67 11.75 7.14
N HIS A 190 -1.43 11.67 7.62
CA HIS A 190 -0.93 12.61 8.61
C HIS A 190 -0.97 14.04 8.07
N THR A 191 -1.29 15.02 8.93
CA THR A 191 -1.45 16.44 8.53
C THR A 191 -0.21 17.06 7.91
N ASN A 192 0.97 16.56 8.25
CA ASN A 192 2.26 17.01 7.71
C ASN A 192 2.73 16.17 6.52
N ALA A 193 2.02 15.09 6.19
CA ALA A 193 2.37 14.23 5.05
C ALA A 193 2.05 14.91 3.72
N ILE A 194 2.81 14.56 2.69
CA ILE A 194 2.61 15.06 1.34
C ILE A 194 1.56 14.18 0.67
N SER A 195 0.30 14.62 0.75
CA SER A 195 -0.84 13.83 0.25
C SER A 195 -0.87 13.66 -1.27
N GLU A 196 -0.18 14.52 -2.02
CA GLU A 196 -0.13 14.50 -3.48
C GLU A 196 1.09 13.75 -4.03
N MET A 197 1.93 13.17 -3.18
CA MET A 197 3.09 12.41 -3.62
C MET A 197 2.65 11.12 -4.31
N VAL A 198 2.97 11.00 -5.60
CA VAL A 198 2.68 9.82 -6.42
C VAL A 198 3.92 8.92 -6.52
N ASN A 199 5.10 9.53 -6.65
CA ASN A 199 6.37 8.83 -6.76
C ASN A 199 7.44 9.52 -5.92
N ILE A 200 8.14 8.77 -5.06
CA ILE A 200 9.13 9.31 -4.14
C ILE A 200 10.38 9.85 -4.86
N TYR A 201 10.79 9.22 -5.98
CA TYR A 201 11.96 9.68 -6.72
C TYR A 201 11.74 11.01 -7.38
N ASP A 202 10.56 11.23 -7.97
CA ASP A 202 10.21 12.50 -8.59
C ASP A 202 10.15 13.61 -7.54
N TYR A 203 9.60 13.30 -6.38
CA TYR A 203 9.54 14.25 -5.26
C TYR A 203 10.95 14.61 -4.75
N VAL A 204 11.79 13.64 -4.39
CA VAL A 204 13.13 13.89 -3.86
C VAL A 204 14.01 14.60 -4.88
N LYS A 205 13.88 14.27 -6.17
CA LYS A 205 14.65 14.86 -7.27
C LYS A 205 14.44 16.37 -7.42
N GLU A 206 13.28 16.90 -7.04
CA GLU A 206 13.02 18.34 -7.05
C GLU A 206 13.91 19.10 -6.05
N TYR A 207 14.37 18.41 -5.00
CA TYR A 207 15.19 19.00 -3.93
C TYR A 207 16.66 18.59 -4.02
N ASP A 208 16.94 17.30 -4.30
CA ASP A 208 18.29 16.74 -4.41
C ASP A 208 18.34 15.56 -5.39
N GLU A 209 18.99 15.77 -6.55
CA GLU A 209 19.18 14.76 -7.58
C GLU A 209 20.10 13.59 -7.14
N ASN A 210 21.06 13.85 -6.25
CA ASN A 210 21.97 12.83 -5.75
C ASN A 210 21.23 11.93 -4.72
N ALA A 211 20.45 12.52 -3.83
CA ALA A 211 19.61 11.77 -2.90
C ALA A 211 18.61 10.89 -3.64
N ALA A 212 17.94 11.39 -4.67
CA ALA A 212 17.03 10.61 -5.50
C ALA A 212 17.73 9.41 -6.18
N SER A 213 18.95 9.61 -6.69
CA SER A 213 19.74 8.54 -7.31
C SER A 213 20.18 7.48 -6.30
N SER A 214 20.56 7.89 -5.10
CA SER A 214 20.94 7.01 -4.00
C SER A 214 19.75 6.20 -3.51
N LEU A 215 18.60 6.83 -3.31
CA LEU A 215 17.35 6.19 -2.93
C LEU A 215 16.93 5.14 -3.97
N LYS A 216 16.99 5.47 -5.25
CA LYS A 216 16.69 4.54 -6.32
C LYS A 216 17.59 3.30 -6.28
N THR A 217 18.88 3.50 -6.13
CA THR A 217 19.87 2.40 -6.04
C THR A 217 19.59 1.52 -4.81
N LEU A 218 19.21 2.14 -3.68
CA LEU A 218 18.88 1.43 -2.46
C LEU A 218 17.66 0.51 -2.66
N LEU A 219 16.58 1.04 -3.21
CA LEU A 219 15.34 0.28 -3.43
C LEU A 219 15.50 -0.81 -4.49
N GLU A 220 16.25 -0.57 -5.57
CA GLU A 220 16.55 -1.58 -6.59
C GLU A 220 17.36 -2.77 -6.02
N ASN A 221 18.17 -2.55 -4.99
CA ASN A 221 18.98 -3.57 -4.33
C ASN A 221 18.31 -4.19 -3.08
N GLY A 222 17.13 -3.74 -2.69
CA GLY A 222 16.44 -4.21 -1.50
C GLY A 222 17.19 -3.85 -0.22
N GLY A 223 17.78 -2.65 -0.14
CA GLY A 223 18.55 -2.18 1.00
C GLY A 223 17.78 -1.25 1.92
N GLU A 224 18.37 -0.97 3.06
CA GLU A 224 17.93 0.01 4.05
C GLU A 224 18.88 1.22 4.04
N GLY A 225 18.38 2.41 4.38
CA GLY A 225 19.21 3.60 4.43
C GLY A 225 18.50 4.80 5.04
N PHE A 226 19.33 5.75 5.45
CA PHE A 226 18.91 7.04 5.99
C PHE A 226 19.39 8.16 5.06
N PHE A 227 18.56 9.15 4.83
CA PHE A 227 18.84 10.34 4.04
C PHE A 227 18.47 11.58 4.84
N GLU A 228 19.40 12.54 4.95
CA GLU A 228 19.19 13.87 5.53
C GLU A 228 18.85 14.91 4.47
#